data_6df5556bfe9881ae9ead26fa7bf1b51a
#
_entry.id   6df5556bfe9881ae9ead26fa7bf1b51a
#
_cell.length_a   1.000
_cell.length_b   1.000
_cell.length_c   1.000
_cell.angle_alpha   90.00
_cell.angle_beta   90.00
_cell.angle_gamma   90.00
#
_symmetry.space_group_name_H-M   'P 1'
#
loop_
_entity.id
_entity.type
_entity.pdbx_description
1 polymer ?
#
loop_
_entity_poly.entity_id
_entity_poly.type
_entity_poly.pdbx_seq_one_letter_code
_entity_poly.pdbx_strand_id
1 'polypeptide(L)'
;SIYREEGNGSFAPGVIQYAFSYYDKYGQETNIVETSELLYISNNNRGASEEENIPNIFNIRVTIPDNKFDYLRIYSIHRTSLDATPTVKIVTDIELNGKADINYTDNGLSGDIIDPTRLLFIGGETISALTLTQKDNTLFLGNIKTLREEVPSTVKDIFKDAVKNNKVSCNSRSLA
;
A
#
# COMPACT_ATOMS: atom_id res chain seq x y z
N SER A 1 11.47 2.44 3.75
CA SER A 1 12.54 1.46 3.44
C SER A 1 12.41 0.22 4.32
N ILE A 2 12.73 -0.95 3.75
CA ILE A 2 12.67 -2.23 4.47
C ILE A 2 13.99 -2.97 4.22
N TYR A 3 14.55 -3.57 5.25
CA TYR A 3 15.74 -4.38 5.14
C TYR A 3 15.65 -5.62 6.03
N ARG A 4 16.28 -6.70 5.54
CA ARG A 4 16.34 -8.01 6.21
C ARG A 4 17.60 -8.10 7.06
N GLU A 5 17.46 -8.67 8.23
CA GLU A 5 18.57 -9.05 9.11
C GLU A 5 18.38 -10.48 9.62
N GLU A 6 19.45 -11.11 10.09
CA GLU A 6 19.37 -12.32 10.89
C GLU A 6 18.97 -11.96 12.33
N GLY A 7 18.04 -12.73 12.88
CA GLY A 7 17.53 -12.46 14.21
C GLY A 7 16.78 -13.64 14.80
N ASN A 8 15.79 -13.34 15.59
CA ASN A 8 14.92 -14.34 16.25
C ASN A 8 13.58 -14.54 15.53
N GLY A 9 13.56 -14.31 14.22
CA GLY A 9 12.35 -14.48 13.41
C GLY A 9 12.03 -15.95 13.14
N SER A 10 10.84 -16.18 12.62
CA SER A 10 10.33 -17.51 12.26
C SER A 10 9.49 -17.40 10.99
N PHE A 11 10.16 -17.53 9.86
CA PHE A 11 9.52 -17.49 8.55
C PHE A 11 9.74 -18.80 7.79
N ALA A 12 8.73 -19.25 7.05
CA ALA A 12 8.95 -20.25 6.01
C ALA A 12 9.75 -19.61 4.85
N PRO A 13 10.60 -20.39 4.16
CA PRO A 13 11.34 -19.89 3.00
C PRO A 13 10.41 -19.38 1.92
N GLY A 14 10.90 -18.42 1.12
CA GLY A 14 10.11 -17.88 0.03
C GLY A 14 10.37 -16.40 -0.21
N VAL A 15 9.32 -15.71 -0.61
CA VAL A 15 9.34 -14.28 -0.91
C VAL A 15 8.25 -13.58 -0.12
N ILE A 16 8.61 -12.48 0.54
CA ILE A 16 7.68 -11.64 1.27
C ILE A 16 7.64 -10.24 0.67
N GLN A 17 6.47 -9.64 0.66
CA GLN A 17 6.24 -8.25 0.29
C GLN A 17 5.36 -7.61 1.34
N TYR A 18 5.65 -6.37 1.70
CA TYR A 18 4.83 -5.61 2.64
C TYR A 18 3.97 -4.60 1.89
N ALA A 19 2.75 -4.43 2.37
CA ALA A 19 1.82 -3.45 1.86
C ALA A 19 1.30 -2.58 3.02
N PHE A 20 1.01 -1.32 2.72
CA PHE A 20 0.66 -0.32 3.73
C PHE A 20 -0.66 0.34 3.38
N SER A 21 -1.51 0.49 4.38
CA SER A 21 -2.71 1.32 4.35
C SER A 21 -2.78 2.22 5.57
N TYR A 22 -3.56 3.27 5.48
CA TYR A 22 -3.88 4.15 6.59
C TYR A 22 -5.36 4.05 6.91
N TYR A 23 -5.71 4.24 8.17
CA TYR A 23 -7.11 4.36 8.55
C TYR A 23 -7.32 5.37 9.69
N ASP A 24 -8.54 5.85 9.80
CA ASP A 24 -8.94 6.77 10.85
C ASP A 24 -9.53 6.02 12.05
N LYS A 25 -9.77 6.74 13.15
CA LYS A 25 -10.39 6.19 14.37
C LYS A 25 -11.82 5.65 14.16
N TYR A 26 -12.44 5.94 13.02
CA TYR A 26 -13.77 5.43 12.66
C TYR A 26 -13.70 4.14 11.84
N GLY A 27 -12.49 3.67 11.52
CA GLY A 27 -12.26 2.45 10.77
C GLY A 27 -12.34 2.62 9.25
N GLN A 28 -12.32 3.86 8.74
CA GLN A 28 -12.23 4.11 7.30
C GLN A 28 -10.80 3.90 6.82
N GLU A 29 -10.57 2.83 6.09
CA GLU A 29 -9.27 2.43 5.59
C GLU A 29 -9.08 2.89 4.14
N THR A 30 -7.88 3.39 3.83
CA THR A 30 -7.47 3.76 2.47
C THR A 30 -7.23 2.51 1.63
N ASN A 31 -7.13 2.68 0.33
CA ASN A 31 -6.49 1.67 -0.53
C ASN A 31 -5.06 1.41 -0.07
N ILE A 32 -4.45 0.31 -0.54
CA ILE A 32 -3.01 0.12 -0.38
C ILE A 32 -2.30 1.32 -1.01
N VAL A 33 -1.59 2.07 -0.17
CA VAL A 33 -0.91 3.30 -0.57
C VAL A 33 0.44 3.00 -1.18
N GLU A 34 1.14 2.03 -0.61
CA GLU A 34 2.48 1.64 -1.02
C GLU A 34 2.68 0.15 -0.81
N THR A 35 3.48 -0.46 -1.68
CA THR A 35 3.98 -1.82 -1.53
C THR A 35 5.50 -1.82 -1.58
N SER A 36 6.12 -2.67 -0.77
CA SER A 36 7.57 -2.84 -0.78
C SER A 36 8.05 -3.57 -2.04
N GLU A 37 9.35 -3.58 -2.23
CA GLU A 37 10.00 -4.56 -3.10
C GLU A 37 9.80 -5.98 -2.57
N LEU A 38 10.07 -6.96 -3.42
CA LEU A 38 10.09 -8.37 -3.04
C LEU A 38 11.34 -8.67 -2.21
N LEU A 39 11.16 -9.19 -1.02
CA LEU A 39 12.23 -9.54 -0.11
C LEU A 39 12.35 -11.06 -0.01
N TYR A 40 13.56 -11.58 -0.11
CA TYR A 40 13.79 -13.03 -0.05
C TYR A 40 13.96 -13.49 1.39
N ILE A 41 13.25 -14.55 1.75
CA ILE A 41 13.40 -15.27 3.01
C ILE A 41 14.28 -16.49 2.75
N SER A 42 15.54 -16.38 3.10
CA SER A 42 16.54 -17.44 2.87
C SER A 42 17.67 -17.35 3.88
N ASN A 43 18.40 -18.44 4.07
CA ASN A 43 19.67 -18.39 4.77
C ASN A 43 20.71 -17.61 3.97
N ASN A 44 21.62 -16.92 4.64
CA ASN A 44 22.52 -15.95 4.00
C ASN A 44 23.42 -16.54 2.91
N ASN A 45 23.78 -17.79 2.97
CA ASN A 45 24.78 -18.40 2.08
C ASN A 45 24.27 -19.62 1.30
N ARG A 46 23.01 -19.98 1.41
CA ARG A 46 22.44 -21.15 0.72
C ARG A 46 20.93 -21.00 0.55
N GLY A 47 20.39 -21.74 -0.40
CA GLY A 47 18.94 -21.93 -0.47
C GLY A 47 18.42 -22.57 0.81
N ALA A 48 17.14 -22.40 1.09
CA ALA A 48 16.44 -23.00 2.22
C ALA A 48 15.58 -24.16 1.75
N SER A 49 15.46 -25.20 2.56
CA SER A 49 14.52 -26.29 2.38
C SER A 49 13.10 -25.79 2.70
N GLU A 50 12.09 -26.34 2.06
CA GLU A 50 10.68 -25.94 2.24
C GLU A 50 10.20 -26.05 3.70
N GLU A 51 10.76 -26.99 4.44
CA GLU A 51 10.43 -27.24 5.85
C GLU A 51 11.33 -26.47 6.83
N GLU A 52 12.29 -25.71 6.32
CA GLU A 52 13.25 -24.99 7.15
C GLU A 52 12.61 -23.72 7.72
N ASN A 53 12.81 -23.48 9.00
CA ASN A 53 12.43 -22.23 9.64
C ASN A 53 13.59 -21.24 9.58
N ILE A 54 13.36 -20.10 8.92
CA ILE A 54 14.38 -19.09 8.67
C ILE A 54 14.33 -18.01 9.74
N PRO A 55 15.42 -17.80 10.49
CA PRO A 55 15.47 -16.81 11.58
C PRO A 55 15.72 -15.39 11.07
N ASN A 56 15.00 -14.98 10.03
CA ASN A 56 15.09 -13.62 9.55
C ASN A 56 14.17 -12.68 10.35
N ILE A 57 14.54 -11.43 10.41
CA ILE A 57 13.69 -10.30 10.83
C ILE A 57 13.65 -9.25 9.74
N PHE A 58 12.54 -8.54 9.63
CA PHE A 58 12.38 -7.45 8.67
C PHE A 58 12.17 -6.16 9.44
N ASN A 59 13.14 -5.25 9.31
CA ASN A 59 13.04 -3.92 9.88
C ASN A 59 12.38 -2.98 8.87
N ILE A 60 11.21 -2.51 9.22
CA ILE A 60 10.33 -1.69 8.40
C ILE A 60 10.39 -0.26 8.91
N ARG A 61 10.81 0.66 8.04
CA ARG A 61 10.77 2.09 8.31
C ARG A 61 9.86 2.77 7.32
N VAL A 62 8.81 3.41 7.83
CA VAL A 62 7.82 4.16 7.05
C VAL A 62 7.86 5.63 7.46
N THR A 63 7.99 6.51 6.48
CA THR A 63 7.81 7.96 6.68
C THR A 63 6.38 8.32 6.36
N ILE A 64 5.71 9.00 7.29
CA ILE A 64 4.31 9.35 7.19
C ILE A 64 4.18 10.69 6.46
N PRO A 65 3.55 10.74 5.29
CA PRO A 65 3.47 11.97 4.50
C PRO A 65 2.45 12.98 5.02
N ASP A 66 1.45 12.53 5.77
CA ASP A 66 0.33 13.38 6.22
C ASP A 66 -0.22 12.93 7.57
N ASN A 67 -0.58 13.89 8.42
CA ASN A 67 -1.13 13.66 9.76
C ASN A 67 -2.67 13.50 9.78
N LYS A 68 -3.29 13.23 8.65
CA LYS A 68 -4.76 13.07 8.55
C LYS A 68 -5.29 11.74 9.10
N PHE A 69 -4.42 10.75 9.20
CA PHE A 69 -4.79 9.41 9.63
C PHE A 69 -4.36 9.15 11.06
N ASP A 70 -5.10 8.31 11.75
CA ASP A 70 -4.82 7.95 13.13
C ASP A 70 -3.93 6.71 13.23
N TYR A 71 -4.01 5.79 12.23
CA TYR A 71 -3.34 4.48 12.25
C TYR A 71 -2.68 4.15 10.92
N LEU A 72 -1.54 3.45 11.01
CA LEU A 72 -0.87 2.75 9.92
C LEU A 72 -1.11 1.24 10.09
N ARG A 73 -1.63 0.58 9.07
CA ARG A 73 -1.75 -0.87 9.00
C ARG A 73 -0.71 -1.45 8.08
N ILE A 74 -0.02 -2.48 8.56
CA ILE A 74 1.02 -3.20 7.81
C ILE A 74 0.49 -4.58 7.47
N TYR A 75 0.51 -4.91 6.18
CA TYR A 75 0.23 -6.23 5.65
C TYR A 75 1.51 -6.92 5.20
N SER A 76 1.57 -8.23 5.34
CA SER A 76 2.57 -9.06 4.68
C SER A 76 1.91 -10.00 3.69
N ILE A 77 2.53 -10.14 2.52
CA ILE A 77 2.13 -11.03 1.44
C ILE A 77 3.28 -11.99 1.23
N HIS A 78 3.13 -13.22 1.70
CA HIS A 78 4.17 -14.25 1.67
C HIS A 78 3.83 -15.32 0.65
N ARG A 79 4.81 -15.70 -0.18
CA ARG A 79 4.73 -16.78 -1.17
C ARG A 79 5.87 -17.75 -0.95
N THR A 80 5.56 -19.01 -0.74
CA THR A 80 6.55 -20.08 -0.58
C THR A 80 7.03 -20.63 -1.92
N SER A 81 6.20 -20.56 -2.96
CA SER A 81 6.55 -20.93 -4.33
C SER A 81 5.83 -20.04 -5.36
N LEU A 82 6.24 -20.15 -6.63
CA LEU A 82 5.67 -19.35 -7.72
C LEU A 82 4.17 -19.62 -7.91
N ASP A 83 3.76 -20.89 -7.78
CA ASP A 83 2.38 -21.32 -8.04
C ASP A 83 1.52 -21.38 -6.76
N ALA A 84 2.12 -21.12 -5.60
CA ALA A 84 1.40 -21.13 -4.33
C ALA A 84 0.51 -19.89 -4.18
N THR A 85 -0.70 -20.09 -3.66
CA THR A 85 -1.55 -18.98 -3.23
C THR A 85 -0.82 -18.20 -2.13
N PRO A 86 -0.71 -16.87 -2.24
CA PRO A 86 -0.04 -16.09 -1.23
C PRO A 86 -0.77 -16.16 0.11
N THR A 87 -0.02 -16.28 1.18
CA THR A 87 -0.54 -16.08 2.54
C THR A 87 -0.48 -14.60 2.86
N VAL A 88 -1.61 -14.01 3.18
CA VAL A 88 -1.70 -12.60 3.56
C VAL A 88 -2.00 -12.50 5.05
N LYS A 89 -1.25 -11.64 5.74
CA LYS A 89 -1.47 -11.33 7.16
C LYS A 89 -1.59 -9.84 7.38
N ILE A 90 -2.45 -9.43 8.32
CA ILE A 90 -2.33 -8.14 8.98
C ILE A 90 -1.24 -8.31 10.04
N VAL A 91 -0.08 -7.73 9.82
CA VAL A 91 1.07 -7.88 10.74
C VAL A 91 0.85 -7.08 12.00
N THR A 92 0.45 -5.83 11.85
CA THR A 92 0.19 -4.93 12.97
C THR A 92 -0.57 -3.67 12.55
N ASP A 93 -1.22 -3.06 13.52
CA ASP A 93 -1.79 -1.72 13.45
C ASP A 93 -1.01 -0.81 14.40
N ILE A 94 -0.49 0.30 13.89
CA ILE A 94 0.35 1.23 14.64
C ILE A 94 -0.35 2.59 14.72
N GLU A 95 -0.56 3.05 15.94
CA GLU A 95 -1.10 4.39 16.20
C GLU A 95 -0.05 5.47 15.87
N LEU A 96 -0.44 6.41 15.00
CA LEU A 96 0.48 7.41 14.46
C LEU A 96 0.80 8.52 15.47
N ASN A 97 -0.21 9.00 16.21
CA ASN A 97 -0.03 10.04 17.24
C ASN A 97 0.83 11.23 16.78
N GLY A 98 0.71 11.62 15.51
CA GLY A 98 1.49 12.71 14.91
C GLY A 98 2.98 12.41 14.67
N LYS A 99 3.40 11.14 14.73
CA LYS A 99 4.78 10.74 14.40
C LYS A 99 5.04 10.87 12.92
N ALA A 100 6.21 11.41 12.57
CA ALA A 100 6.65 11.54 11.20
C ALA A 100 7.28 10.24 10.66
N ASP A 101 7.91 9.46 11.51
CA ASP A 101 8.57 8.20 11.15
C ASP A 101 8.11 7.07 12.08
N ILE A 102 7.83 5.93 11.49
CA ILE A 102 7.48 4.69 12.20
C ILE A 102 8.56 3.65 11.92
N ASN A 103 9.04 3.00 12.97
CA ASN A 103 9.92 1.86 12.89
C ASN A 103 9.22 0.65 13.49
N TYR A 104 9.18 -0.45 12.76
CA TYR A 104 8.60 -1.70 13.20
C TYR A 104 9.48 -2.88 12.77
N THR A 105 9.60 -3.90 13.61
CA THR A 105 10.34 -5.13 13.28
C THR A 105 9.36 -6.29 13.23
N ASP A 106 9.23 -6.89 12.05
CA ASP A 106 8.46 -8.12 11.85
C ASP A 106 9.39 -9.33 12.01
N ASN A 107 9.02 -10.23 12.91
CA ASN A 107 9.70 -11.51 13.16
C ASN A 107 8.91 -12.73 12.65
N GLY A 108 7.79 -12.52 11.95
CA GLY A 108 6.94 -13.57 11.39
C GLY A 108 5.99 -14.26 12.37
N LEU A 109 6.13 -13.99 13.67
CA LEU A 109 5.34 -14.63 14.72
C LEU A 109 4.00 -13.93 14.98
N SER A 110 3.90 -12.66 14.61
CA SER A 110 2.72 -11.84 14.83
C SER A 110 1.82 -11.77 13.59
N GLY A 111 0.57 -11.41 13.83
CA GLY A 111 -0.38 -11.06 12.78
C GLY A 111 -1.45 -12.11 12.53
N ASP A 112 -2.57 -11.61 12.01
CA ASP A 112 -3.75 -12.40 11.68
C ASP A 112 -3.80 -12.72 10.19
N ILE A 113 -4.00 -13.99 9.84
CA ILE A 113 -4.16 -14.41 8.45
C ILE A 113 -5.51 -13.92 7.94
N ILE A 114 -5.51 -13.29 6.78
CA ILE A 114 -6.71 -12.83 6.09
C ILE A 114 -6.81 -13.45 4.70
N ASP A 115 -8.02 -13.44 4.14
CA ASP A 115 -8.24 -13.84 2.76
C ASP A 115 -7.52 -12.86 1.81
N PRO A 116 -6.66 -13.35 0.89
CA PRO A 116 -5.94 -12.51 -0.07
C PRO A 116 -6.85 -11.60 -0.91
N THR A 117 -8.09 -12.02 -1.17
CA THR A 117 -9.06 -11.22 -1.92
C THR A 117 -9.44 -9.94 -1.19
N ARG A 118 -9.33 -9.88 0.14
CA ARG A 118 -9.61 -8.67 0.91
C ARG A 118 -8.71 -7.51 0.54
N LEU A 119 -7.45 -7.77 0.15
CA LEU A 119 -6.54 -6.71 -0.30
C LEU A 119 -7.03 -5.96 -1.55
N LEU A 120 -7.82 -6.64 -2.40
CA LEU A 120 -8.39 -6.04 -3.61
C LEU A 120 -9.54 -5.08 -3.31
N PHE A 121 -10.16 -5.21 -2.14
CA PHE A 121 -11.34 -4.45 -1.73
C PHE A 121 -11.08 -3.51 -0.55
N ILE A 122 -9.83 -3.43 -0.10
CA ILE A 122 -9.44 -2.46 0.93
C ILE A 122 -9.49 -1.06 0.32
N GLY A 123 -10.17 -0.17 1.00
CA GLY A 123 -10.33 1.22 0.61
C GLY A 123 -11.27 1.39 -0.59
N GLY A 124 -12.44 1.91 -0.34
CA GLY A 124 -13.30 2.47 -1.38
C GLY A 124 -12.98 3.95 -1.57
N GLU A 125 -13.16 4.49 -2.77
CA GLU A 125 -13.28 5.94 -2.91
C GLU A 125 -14.44 6.42 -2.05
N THR A 126 -14.21 7.39 -1.18
CA THR A 126 -15.29 8.02 -0.42
C THR A 126 -16.20 8.73 -1.40
N ILE A 127 -17.34 8.12 -1.68
CA ILE A 127 -18.36 8.68 -2.55
C ILE A 127 -19.36 9.45 -1.67
N SER A 128 -19.46 10.74 -1.87
CA SER A 128 -20.49 11.57 -1.27
C SER A 128 -21.57 11.87 -2.32
N ALA A 129 -22.78 11.42 -2.06
CA ALA A 129 -23.94 11.72 -2.90
C ALA A 129 -24.78 12.81 -2.26
N LEU A 130 -25.18 13.82 -3.04
CA LEU A 130 -26.02 14.91 -2.57
C LEU A 130 -27.50 14.50 -2.52
N THR A 131 -27.91 13.58 -3.39
CA THR A 131 -29.25 13.02 -3.46
C THR A 131 -29.21 11.52 -3.50
N LEU A 132 -30.14 10.91 -2.78
CA LEU A 132 -30.30 9.48 -2.68
C LEU A 132 -31.78 9.14 -2.94
N THR A 133 -32.05 8.17 -3.83
CA THR A 133 -33.40 7.64 -4.04
C THR A 133 -33.33 6.16 -4.27
N GLN A 134 -34.41 5.46 -3.90
CA GLN A 134 -34.55 4.03 -4.09
C GLN A 134 -35.78 3.74 -4.92
N LYS A 135 -35.65 2.87 -5.91
CA LYS A 135 -36.76 2.32 -6.69
C LYS A 135 -36.47 0.87 -7.05
N ASP A 136 -37.44 0.00 -6.92
CA ASP A 136 -37.36 -1.42 -7.30
C ASP A 136 -36.11 -2.13 -6.75
N ASN A 137 -35.86 -1.97 -5.45
CA ASN A 137 -34.69 -2.52 -4.75
C ASN A 137 -33.30 -2.04 -5.29
N THR A 138 -33.28 -0.99 -6.11
CA THR A 138 -32.08 -0.38 -6.66
C THR A 138 -31.88 1.01 -6.04
N LEU A 139 -30.67 1.26 -5.55
CA LEU A 139 -30.26 2.53 -4.98
C LEU A 139 -29.66 3.43 -6.07
N PHE A 140 -30.23 4.62 -6.23
CA PHE A 140 -29.72 5.65 -7.15
C PHE A 140 -29.03 6.75 -6.36
N LEU A 141 -27.78 7.03 -6.71
CA LEU A 141 -26.97 8.09 -6.15
C LEU A 141 -26.87 9.21 -7.17
N GLY A 142 -27.28 10.42 -6.80
CA GLY A 142 -27.19 11.59 -7.66
C GLY A 142 -26.20 12.63 -7.15
N ASN A 143 -25.59 13.37 -8.07
CA ASN A 143 -24.58 14.41 -7.79
C ASN A 143 -23.42 13.87 -6.93
N ILE A 144 -22.79 12.83 -7.43
CA ILE A 144 -21.69 12.13 -6.76
C ILE A 144 -20.46 13.03 -6.78
N LYS A 145 -19.89 13.25 -5.60
CA LYS A 145 -18.58 13.88 -5.43
C LYS A 145 -17.63 12.81 -4.91
N THR A 146 -16.54 12.59 -5.61
CA THR A 146 -15.39 11.84 -5.12
C THR A 146 -14.40 12.84 -4.52
N LEU A 147 -13.93 12.58 -3.31
CA LEU A 147 -12.79 13.30 -2.74
C LEU A 147 -11.52 12.83 -3.48
N ARG A 148 -11.26 13.42 -4.65
CA ARG A 148 -9.92 13.34 -5.24
C ARG A 148 -9.01 14.23 -4.43
N GLU A 149 -7.89 13.68 -3.97
CA GLU A 149 -6.81 14.53 -3.47
C GLU A 149 -6.46 15.55 -4.55
N GLU A 150 -6.46 16.82 -4.19
CA GLU A 150 -6.03 17.85 -5.11
C GLU A 150 -4.55 17.65 -5.43
N VAL A 151 -4.25 17.45 -6.71
CA VAL A 151 -2.86 17.42 -7.18
C VAL A 151 -2.18 18.71 -6.73
N PRO A 152 -1.06 18.66 -6.00
CA PRO A 152 -0.37 19.85 -5.52
C PRO A 152 -0.18 20.87 -6.64
N SER A 153 -0.34 22.17 -6.32
CA SER A 153 -0.24 23.25 -7.30
C SER A 153 1.07 23.20 -8.10
N THR A 154 2.16 22.81 -7.45
CA THR A 154 3.48 22.64 -8.07
C THR A 154 3.45 21.62 -9.22
N VAL A 155 2.71 20.51 -9.07
CA VAL A 155 2.59 19.47 -10.12
C VAL A 155 1.69 19.98 -11.24
N LYS A 156 0.60 20.70 -10.92
CA LYS A 156 -0.28 21.34 -11.92
C LYS A 156 0.49 22.35 -12.78
N ASP A 157 1.43 23.09 -12.19
CA ASP A 157 2.23 24.09 -12.90
C ASP A 157 3.29 23.43 -13.80
N ILE A 158 3.93 22.34 -13.36
CA ILE A 158 4.84 21.56 -14.21
C ILE A 158 4.12 21.03 -15.45
N PHE A 159 2.90 20.51 -15.32
CA PHE A 159 2.11 20.05 -16.46
C PHE A 159 1.70 21.18 -17.39
N LYS A 160 1.33 22.34 -16.85
CA LYS A 160 1.00 23.54 -17.68
C LYS A 160 2.20 24.01 -18.50
N ASP A 161 3.39 24.02 -17.91
CA ASP A 161 4.61 24.44 -18.61
C ASP A 161 5.05 23.40 -19.65
N ALA A 162 4.92 22.10 -19.37
CA ALA A 162 5.19 21.06 -20.34
C ALA A 162 4.23 21.14 -21.56
N VAL A 163 2.95 21.42 -21.33
CA VAL A 163 1.97 21.60 -22.42
C VAL A 163 2.24 22.86 -23.23
N LYS A 164 2.64 23.97 -22.61
CA LYS A 164 3.05 25.20 -23.32
C LYS A 164 4.27 24.96 -24.20
N ASN A 165 5.28 24.29 -23.69
CA ASN A 165 6.52 23.99 -24.42
C ASN A 165 6.28 23.05 -25.61
N ASN A 166 5.37 22.05 -25.50
CA ASN A 166 4.99 21.20 -26.61
C ASN A 166 4.16 21.92 -27.70
N LYS A 167 3.35 22.92 -27.35
CA LYS A 167 2.62 23.71 -28.34
C LYS A 167 3.51 24.62 -29.17
N VAL A 168 4.65 25.03 -28.64
CA VAL A 168 5.61 25.88 -29.36
C VAL A 168 6.42 25.06 -30.40
N SER A 169 6.63 23.76 -30.15
CA SER A 169 7.37 22.89 -31.09
C SER A 169 6.56 22.41 -32.30
N CYS A 170 5.23 22.46 -32.23
CA CYS A 170 4.37 22.02 -33.34
C CYS A 170 4.15 23.10 -34.43
N ASN A 171 4.52 24.37 -34.19
CA ASN A 171 4.29 25.45 -35.13
C ASN A 171 5.47 25.75 -36.09
N SER A 172 6.55 24.98 -36.08
CA SER A 172 7.72 25.25 -36.92
C SER A 172 7.90 24.33 -38.12
N ARG A 173 6.87 23.61 -38.55
CA ARG A 173 6.84 22.91 -39.83
C ARG A 173 5.69 23.39 -40.69
N SER A 174 5.80 24.60 -41.23
CA SER A 174 5.11 24.95 -42.43
C SER A 174 6.03 24.63 -43.62
N LEU A 175 5.55 23.79 -44.49
CA LEU A 175 6.10 23.30 -45.71
C LEU A 175 6.46 24.50 -46.64
N ALA A 176 7.69 24.50 -47.13
CA ALA A 176 8.06 25.12 -48.36
C ALA A 176 8.08 24.02 -49.43
#